data_55ab239f8d172d440aa73ca9e8861dc4
#
_entry.id   55ab239f8d172d440aa73ca9e8861dc4
#
_cell.length_a   1.000
_cell.length_b   1.000
_cell.length_c   1.000
_cell.angle_alpha   90.00
_cell.angle_beta   90.00
_cell.angle_gamma   90.00
#
_symmetry.space_group_name_H-M   'P 1'
#
loop_
_entity.id
_entity.type
_entity.pdbx_description
1 polymer ?
#
loop_
_entity_poly.entity_id
_entity_poly.type
_entity_poly.pdbx_seq_one_letter_code
_entity_poly.pdbx_strand_id
1 'polypeptide(L)'
;MQSRNVLALALLCAGWAWLSVAPLAPARAETSTPSYSPAQLVELLKKVDERQKNQGDWRSESYIEQKEKGKVAVVYEALVYRRSADQRFIILFTKPKASAGQGYLRVDKNLWFYDPSVGKWERRTERERIGGTNSRRSDFDESRLAEEYTPELLGEEKLGAYNALVLNLKGKPGLDLAFPVVKLWLDKDTTNVLKRQEFALSGRLLRTSYYPKWKKIFSESKKTDIWYPQEIRFYDEVEKENSTLILVRSVDLHALEANLFTKAWLESKSR
;
A
#
# COMPACT_ATOMS: atom_id res chain seq x y z
N MET A 1 33.65 74.05 -66.89
CA MET A 1 34.54 75.13 -66.34
C MET A 1 34.79 74.76 -64.87
N GLN A 2 36.07 74.52 -64.60
CA GLN A 2 36.81 74.83 -63.36
C GLN A 2 36.20 74.26 -62.03
N SER A 3 36.91 73.77 -61.12
CA SER A 3 38.30 73.39 -60.86
C SER A 3 38.41 72.78 -59.47
N ARG A 4 39.15 71.67 -59.34
CA ARG A 4 40.09 71.34 -58.31
C ARG A 4 39.92 71.97 -56.92
N ASN A 5 39.91 71.20 -55.92
CA ASN A 5 40.98 71.13 -54.91
C ASN A 5 40.89 69.89 -54.00
N VAL A 6 42.09 69.30 -53.82
CA VAL A 6 42.49 68.15 -53.01
C VAL A 6 42.76 68.68 -51.62
N LEU A 7 42.25 68.01 -50.58
CA LEU A 7 43.01 68.02 -49.31
C LEU A 7 42.81 66.64 -48.59
N ALA A 8 43.89 65.99 -48.35
CA ALA A 8 44.01 64.76 -47.63
C ALA A 8 43.91 65.03 -46.11
N LEU A 9 43.16 64.20 -45.38
CA LEU A 9 43.31 64.17 -43.94
C LEU A 9 43.23 62.72 -43.43
N ALA A 10 44.17 62.46 -42.53
CA ALA A 10 44.61 61.16 -42.05
C ALA A 10 43.56 60.32 -41.37
N LEU A 11 43.57 58.98 -41.60
CA LEU A 11 42.85 57.95 -40.91
C LEU A 11 43.43 57.73 -39.52
N LEU A 12 42.67 57.89 -38.48
CA LEU A 12 42.88 57.33 -37.15
C LEU A 12 41.96 56.11 -37.02
N CYS A 13 42.56 54.92 -37.09
CA CYS A 13 41.88 53.65 -36.77
C CYS A 13 41.73 53.51 -35.26
N ALA A 14 40.51 53.73 -34.74
CA ALA A 14 40.14 53.35 -33.39
C ALA A 14 39.59 51.89 -33.42
N GLY A 15 40.39 50.95 -32.95
CA GLY A 15 40.01 49.56 -32.83
C GLY A 15 38.96 49.41 -31.71
N TRP A 16 37.77 49.01 -32.08
CA TRP A 16 36.75 48.59 -31.13
C TRP A 16 36.96 47.10 -30.89
N ALA A 17 37.45 46.77 -29.67
CA ALA A 17 37.46 45.42 -29.16
C ALA A 17 36.04 45.03 -28.80
N TRP A 18 35.47 44.11 -29.56
CA TRP A 18 34.20 43.47 -29.22
C TRP A 18 34.46 42.46 -28.10
N LEU A 19 34.12 42.80 -26.87
CA LEU A 19 34.02 41.83 -25.78
C LEU A 19 32.77 40.99 -26.05
N SER A 20 32.94 39.80 -26.58
CA SER A 20 31.92 38.77 -26.68
C SER A 20 31.61 38.23 -25.27
N VAL A 21 30.56 38.74 -24.64
CA VAL A 21 29.99 38.13 -23.47
C VAL A 21 29.24 36.87 -23.90
N ALA A 22 29.86 35.71 -23.66
CA ALA A 22 29.21 34.42 -23.85
C ALA A 22 28.03 34.32 -22.84
N PRO A 23 26.81 33.97 -23.28
CA PRO A 23 25.74 33.75 -22.34
C PRO A 23 26.09 32.55 -21.44
N LEU A 24 26.15 32.78 -20.13
CA LEU A 24 26.17 31.67 -19.16
C LEU A 24 24.88 30.88 -19.34
N ALA A 25 24.99 29.68 -19.89
CA ALA A 25 23.89 28.72 -19.87
C ALA A 25 23.51 28.45 -18.41
N PRO A 26 22.19 28.50 -18.05
CA PRO A 26 21.80 28.16 -16.71
C PRO A 26 22.22 26.73 -16.42
N ALA A 27 23.00 26.55 -15.36
CA ALA A 27 23.36 25.24 -14.85
C ALA A 27 22.04 24.50 -14.51
N ARG A 28 21.67 23.56 -15.37
CA ARG A 28 20.56 22.65 -15.12
C ARG A 28 20.98 21.84 -13.89
N ALA A 29 20.37 22.13 -12.76
CA ALA A 29 20.52 21.29 -11.57
C ALA A 29 20.07 19.88 -11.97
N GLU A 30 21.03 18.98 -12.16
CA GLU A 30 20.78 17.55 -12.26
C GLU A 30 20.21 17.15 -10.91
N THR A 31 18.90 17.03 -10.82
CA THR A 31 18.24 16.31 -9.75
C THR A 31 18.73 14.86 -9.87
N SER A 32 19.76 14.54 -9.10
CA SER A 32 20.25 13.16 -8.98
C SER A 32 19.10 12.31 -8.43
N THR A 33 18.45 11.58 -9.30
CA THR A 33 17.51 10.53 -8.89
C THR A 33 18.31 9.57 -8.00
N PRO A 34 17.86 9.30 -6.76
CA PRO A 34 18.59 8.39 -5.88
C PRO A 34 18.76 7.05 -6.60
N SER A 35 20.02 6.67 -6.81
CA SER A 35 20.34 5.42 -7.48
C SER A 35 20.29 4.29 -6.46
N TYR A 36 19.19 3.50 -6.46
CA TYR A 36 19.10 2.25 -5.71
C TYR A 36 19.56 1.10 -6.59
N SER A 37 20.49 0.30 -6.11
CA SER A 37 20.81 -0.96 -6.76
C SER A 37 19.66 -1.97 -6.64
N PRO A 38 19.54 -2.95 -7.55
CA PRO A 38 18.50 -3.99 -7.43
C PRO A 38 18.49 -4.70 -6.08
N ALA A 39 19.66 -4.96 -5.48
CA ALA A 39 19.80 -5.55 -4.17
C ALA A 39 19.20 -4.66 -3.06
N GLN A 40 19.45 -3.34 -3.11
CA GLN A 40 18.87 -2.39 -2.15
C GLN A 40 17.35 -2.30 -2.25
N LEU A 41 16.78 -2.39 -3.46
CA LEU A 41 15.35 -2.42 -3.65
C LEU A 41 14.72 -3.70 -3.05
N VAL A 42 15.36 -4.85 -3.21
CA VAL A 42 14.93 -6.10 -2.55
C VAL A 42 14.99 -5.97 -1.03
N GLU A 43 16.03 -5.37 -0.47
CA GLU A 43 16.13 -5.13 0.98
C GLU A 43 15.03 -4.17 1.49
N LEU A 44 14.60 -3.19 0.70
CA LEU A 44 13.44 -2.37 1.04
C LEU A 44 12.17 -3.21 1.13
N LEU A 45 11.93 -4.12 0.17
CA LEU A 45 10.79 -5.02 0.21
C LEU A 45 10.84 -5.95 1.42
N LYS A 46 12.01 -6.50 1.76
CA LYS A 46 12.17 -7.32 2.97
C LYS A 46 11.79 -6.55 4.24
N LYS A 47 12.18 -5.28 4.35
CA LYS A 47 11.78 -4.43 5.48
C LYS A 47 10.26 -4.24 5.56
N VAL A 48 9.58 -4.09 4.42
CA VAL A 48 8.11 -4.00 4.37
C VAL A 48 7.50 -5.32 4.82
N ASP A 49 8.00 -6.45 4.32
CA ASP A 49 7.52 -7.78 4.67
C ASP A 49 7.72 -8.08 6.18
N GLU A 50 8.91 -7.81 6.72
CA GLU A 50 9.23 -8.01 8.13
C GLU A 50 8.32 -7.22 9.05
N ARG A 51 7.93 -6.00 8.69
CA ARG A 51 6.99 -5.22 9.50
C ARG A 51 5.65 -5.91 9.67
N GLN A 52 5.16 -6.57 8.65
CA GLN A 52 3.91 -7.31 8.73
C GLN A 52 4.06 -8.63 9.49
N LYS A 53 5.20 -9.31 9.34
CA LYS A 53 5.54 -10.54 10.08
C LYS A 53 5.71 -10.29 11.58
N ASN A 54 6.20 -9.11 11.93
CA ASN A 54 6.55 -8.76 13.30
C ASN A 54 5.37 -8.39 14.20
N GLN A 55 4.13 -8.45 13.75
CA GLN A 55 2.99 -8.07 14.59
C GLN A 55 2.71 -9.05 15.75
N GLY A 56 3.11 -10.32 15.62
CA GLY A 56 2.85 -11.33 16.66
C GLY A 56 1.37 -11.67 16.77
N ASP A 57 0.89 -11.83 18.01
CA ASP A 57 -0.54 -11.91 18.30
C ASP A 57 -1.15 -10.51 18.25
N TRP A 58 -2.34 -10.43 17.66
CA TRP A 58 -3.01 -9.18 17.36
C TRP A 58 -4.51 -9.31 17.58
N ARG A 59 -5.10 -8.40 18.34
CA ARG A 59 -6.53 -8.20 18.41
C ARG A 59 -6.83 -6.75 18.08
N SER A 60 -7.81 -6.49 17.22
CA SER A 60 -8.26 -5.11 16.94
C SER A 60 -9.77 -5.01 16.80
N GLU A 61 -10.27 -3.81 17.04
CA GLU A 61 -11.63 -3.39 16.73
C GLU A 61 -11.60 -2.51 15.50
N SER A 62 -12.36 -2.87 14.49
CA SER A 62 -12.39 -2.18 13.21
C SER A 62 -13.77 -1.69 12.86
N TYR A 63 -13.84 -0.44 12.40
CA TYR A 63 -14.98 0.14 11.71
C TYR A 63 -14.73 -0.02 10.21
N ILE A 64 -15.74 -0.50 9.47
CA ILE A 64 -15.64 -0.74 8.04
C ILE A 64 -16.85 -0.12 7.37
N GLU A 65 -16.63 0.81 6.44
CA GLU A 65 -17.66 1.40 5.60
C GLU A 65 -17.50 0.87 4.18
N GLN A 66 -18.53 0.17 3.70
CA GLN A 66 -18.60 -0.36 2.34
C GLN A 66 -19.53 0.50 1.51
N LYS A 67 -19.04 1.01 0.39
CA LYS A 67 -19.83 1.69 -0.64
C LYS A 67 -19.86 0.86 -1.90
N GLU A 68 -21.06 0.67 -2.43
CA GLU A 68 -21.29 0.05 -3.73
C GLU A 68 -22.11 0.99 -4.59
N LYS A 69 -21.82 1.01 -5.88
CA LYS A 69 -22.54 1.83 -6.85
C LYS A 69 -24.04 1.59 -6.77
N GLY A 70 -24.81 2.67 -6.64
CA GLY A 70 -26.27 2.63 -6.60
C GLY A 70 -26.89 2.01 -5.35
N LYS A 71 -26.09 1.70 -4.31
CA LYS A 71 -26.56 1.17 -3.03
C LYS A 71 -26.28 2.13 -1.88
N VAL A 72 -27.05 1.99 -0.81
CA VAL A 72 -26.76 2.67 0.46
C VAL A 72 -25.49 2.07 1.05
N ALA A 73 -24.62 2.92 1.59
CA ALA A 73 -23.41 2.47 2.26
C ALA A 73 -23.74 1.57 3.46
N VAL A 74 -23.02 0.47 3.59
CA VAL A 74 -23.15 -0.45 4.73
C VAL A 74 -21.99 -0.24 5.68
N VAL A 75 -22.30 -0.13 6.97
CA VAL A 75 -21.30 0.02 8.03
C VAL A 75 -21.23 -1.27 8.82
N TYR A 76 -20.01 -1.82 8.90
CA TYR A 76 -19.71 -2.98 9.76
C TYR A 76 -18.84 -2.55 10.93
N GLU A 77 -19.00 -3.21 12.06
CA GLU A 77 -17.99 -3.28 13.10
C GLU A 77 -17.53 -4.73 13.22
N ALA A 78 -16.22 -4.92 13.37
CA ALA A 78 -15.64 -6.25 13.42
C ALA A 78 -14.51 -6.33 14.46
N LEU A 79 -14.41 -7.48 15.10
CA LEU A 79 -13.26 -7.90 15.88
C LEU A 79 -12.35 -8.73 14.97
N VAL A 80 -11.08 -8.35 14.89
CA VAL A 80 -10.07 -9.07 14.11
C VAL A 80 -9.03 -9.64 15.07
N TYR A 81 -8.83 -10.94 15.01
CA TYR A 81 -7.80 -11.65 15.76
C TYR A 81 -6.82 -12.25 14.76
N ARG A 82 -5.54 -12.10 15.00
CA ARG A 82 -4.49 -12.66 14.14
C ARG A 82 -3.37 -13.22 14.99
N ARG A 83 -2.86 -14.36 14.59
CA ARG A 83 -1.60 -14.95 15.09
C ARG A 83 -0.65 -15.11 13.91
N SER A 84 0.41 -14.31 13.91
CA SER A 84 1.36 -14.30 12.78
C SER A 84 2.21 -15.57 12.73
N ALA A 85 2.49 -16.22 13.86
CA ALA A 85 3.36 -17.38 13.95
C ALA A 85 2.87 -18.56 13.08
N ASP A 86 1.56 -18.79 13.02
CA ASP A 86 0.93 -19.89 12.27
C ASP A 86 -0.11 -19.38 11.25
N GLN A 87 -0.06 -18.08 10.92
CA GLN A 87 -0.89 -17.43 9.92
C GLN A 87 -2.40 -17.64 10.11
N ARG A 88 -2.86 -17.72 11.37
CA ARG A 88 -4.28 -17.82 11.69
C ARG A 88 -4.90 -16.46 11.85
N PHE A 89 -6.15 -16.34 11.44
CA PHE A 89 -6.94 -15.17 11.78
C PHE A 89 -8.43 -15.50 11.93
N ILE A 90 -9.11 -14.64 12.69
CA ILE A 90 -10.56 -14.57 12.77
C ILE A 90 -10.98 -13.13 12.49
N ILE A 91 -12.06 -12.98 11.73
CA ILE A 91 -12.83 -11.75 11.61
C ILE A 91 -14.25 -12.08 12.09
N LEU A 92 -14.70 -11.43 13.15
CA LEU A 92 -16.06 -11.59 13.68
C LEU A 92 -16.80 -10.27 13.53
N PHE A 93 -17.86 -10.25 12.75
CA PHE A 93 -18.72 -9.09 12.59
C PHE A 93 -19.64 -8.95 13.82
N THR A 94 -19.68 -7.73 14.37
CA THR A 94 -20.53 -7.38 15.51
C THR A 94 -21.67 -6.45 15.11
N LYS A 95 -21.54 -5.75 13.98
CA LYS A 95 -22.56 -4.90 13.36
C LYS A 95 -22.49 -4.96 11.84
N PRO A 96 -23.59 -4.67 11.12
CA PRO A 96 -24.95 -4.41 11.62
C PRO A 96 -25.60 -5.70 12.18
N LYS A 97 -26.78 -5.59 12.77
CA LYS A 97 -27.50 -6.76 13.35
C LYS A 97 -27.66 -7.92 12.36
N ALA A 98 -27.86 -7.61 11.08
CA ALA A 98 -27.99 -8.62 10.01
C ALA A 98 -26.70 -9.42 9.76
N SER A 99 -25.54 -8.87 10.11
CA SER A 99 -24.23 -9.52 9.94
C SER A 99 -23.61 -9.92 11.29
N ALA A 100 -24.23 -9.56 12.40
CA ALA A 100 -23.69 -9.87 13.72
C ALA A 100 -23.57 -11.39 13.91
N GLY A 101 -22.41 -11.83 14.39
CA GLY A 101 -22.09 -13.25 14.54
C GLY A 101 -21.57 -13.93 13.28
N GLN A 102 -21.73 -13.34 12.08
CA GLN A 102 -21.02 -13.84 10.90
C GLN A 102 -19.52 -13.67 11.10
N GLY A 103 -18.72 -14.61 10.58
CA GLY A 103 -17.29 -14.51 10.72
C GLY A 103 -16.49 -15.37 9.77
N TYR A 104 -15.24 -15.03 9.67
CA TYR A 104 -14.24 -15.75 8.91
C TYR A 104 -13.22 -16.36 9.86
N LEU A 105 -12.85 -17.59 9.57
CA LEU A 105 -11.77 -18.30 10.26
C LEU A 105 -10.77 -18.79 9.22
N ARG A 106 -9.51 -18.37 9.35
CA ARG A 106 -8.40 -18.95 8.62
C ARG A 106 -7.60 -19.87 9.53
N VAL A 107 -7.41 -21.09 9.09
CA VAL A 107 -6.48 -22.06 9.66
C VAL A 107 -5.69 -22.66 8.50
N ASP A 108 -4.38 -22.61 8.58
CA ASP A 108 -3.46 -23.01 7.53
C ASP A 108 -3.78 -22.24 6.21
N LYS A 109 -4.01 -22.97 5.13
CA LYS A 109 -4.38 -22.42 3.83
C LYS A 109 -5.90 -22.30 3.60
N ASN A 110 -6.72 -22.67 4.58
CA ASN A 110 -8.17 -22.73 4.41
C ASN A 110 -8.83 -21.52 5.04
N LEU A 111 -9.68 -20.85 4.27
CA LEU A 111 -10.57 -19.80 4.74
C LEU A 111 -12.00 -20.36 4.82
N TRP A 112 -12.60 -20.23 5.98
CA TRP A 112 -13.94 -20.65 6.28
C TRP A 112 -14.80 -19.45 6.63
N PHE A 113 -16.02 -19.43 6.14
CA PHE A 113 -17.04 -18.46 6.52
C PHE A 113 -18.13 -19.17 7.32
N TYR A 114 -18.55 -18.55 8.41
CA TYR A 114 -19.65 -19.00 9.25
C TYR A 114 -20.79 -18.00 9.23
N ASP A 115 -22.00 -18.50 8.98
CA ASP A 115 -23.24 -17.73 9.10
C ASP A 115 -24.12 -18.34 10.21
N PRO A 116 -24.30 -17.66 11.35
CA PRO A 116 -25.09 -18.18 12.47
C PRO A 116 -26.58 -18.30 12.14
N SER A 117 -27.11 -17.53 11.17
CA SER A 117 -28.51 -17.59 10.78
C SER A 117 -28.92 -18.94 10.18
N VAL A 118 -27.97 -19.61 9.53
CA VAL A 118 -28.13 -20.94 8.93
C VAL A 118 -27.32 -22.03 9.65
N GLY A 119 -26.45 -21.64 10.57
CA GLY A 119 -25.59 -22.56 11.32
C GLY A 119 -24.59 -23.34 10.47
N LYS A 120 -24.18 -22.78 9.30
CA LYS A 120 -23.35 -23.49 8.33
C LYS A 120 -21.99 -22.86 8.17
N TRP A 121 -21.01 -23.72 7.91
CA TRP A 121 -19.65 -23.35 7.51
C TRP A 121 -19.49 -23.55 6.01
N GLU A 122 -18.96 -22.54 5.32
CA GLU A 122 -18.63 -22.61 3.92
C GLU A 122 -17.14 -22.34 3.72
N ARG A 123 -16.51 -23.14 2.86
CA ARG A 123 -15.12 -22.88 2.46
C ARG A 123 -15.09 -21.78 1.42
N ARG A 124 -14.21 -20.80 1.61
CA ARG A 124 -14.02 -19.67 0.71
C ARG A 124 -12.70 -19.77 -0.05
N THR A 125 -12.68 -19.22 -1.24
CA THR A 125 -11.48 -19.17 -2.07
C THR A 125 -10.55 -18.03 -1.66
N GLU A 126 -9.31 -18.07 -2.11
CA GLU A 126 -8.31 -17.02 -1.80
C GLU A 126 -8.64 -15.68 -2.45
N ARG A 127 -9.39 -15.69 -3.54
CA ARG A 127 -9.71 -14.50 -4.34
C ARG A 127 -11.01 -13.82 -3.92
N GLU A 128 -11.75 -14.42 -3.01
CA GLU A 128 -13.02 -13.87 -2.56
C GLU A 128 -12.85 -12.61 -1.70
N ARG A 129 -13.86 -11.75 -1.78
CA ARG A 129 -13.98 -10.55 -0.95
C ARG A 129 -14.44 -10.93 0.45
N ILE A 130 -13.91 -10.27 1.46
CA ILE A 130 -14.32 -10.45 2.85
C ILE A 130 -15.58 -9.62 3.11
N GLY A 131 -16.69 -10.28 3.48
CA GLY A 131 -17.94 -9.60 3.85
C GLY A 131 -18.53 -8.70 2.76
N GLY A 132 -18.28 -9.00 1.46
CA GLY A 132 -18.71 -8.15 0.36
C GLY A 132 -17.88 -6.86 0.18
N THR A 133 -16.91 -6.59 1.06
CA THR A 133 -16.02 -5.42 0.99
C THR A 133 -15.00 -5.55 -0.16
N ASN A 134 -14.25 -4.48 -0.45
CA ASN A 134 -13.13 -4.55 -1.40
C ASN A 134 -11.85 -5.14 -0.77
N SER A 135 -11.92 -5.55 0.48
CA SER A 135 -10.89 -6.34 1.16
C SER A 135 -10.92 -7.78 0.66
N ARG A 136 -9.75 -8.36 0.42
CA ARG A 136 -9.60 -9.76 0.00
C ARG A 136 -8.85 -10.55 1.07
N ARG A 137 -8.90 -11.86 1.00
CA ARG A 137 -8.12 -12.72 1.89
C ARG A 137 -6.62 -12.34 1.86
N SER A 138 -6.06 -12.06 0.67
CA SER A 138 -4.65 -11.69 0.50
C SER A 138 -4.23 -10.44 1.29
N ASP A 139 -5.17 -9.58 1.68
CA ASP A 139 -4.87 -8.40 2.51
C ASP A 139 -4.58 -8.78 3.98
N PHE A 140 -4.94 -10.00 4.37
CA PHE A 140 -4.68 -10.59 5.69
C PHE A 140 -3.57 -11.63 5.66
N ASP A 141 -3.06 -11.97 4.49
CA ASP A 141 -1.94 -12.89 4.35
C ASP A 141 -0.63 -12.22 4.76
N GLU A 142 0.36 -13.02 5.05
CA GLU A 142 1.71 -12.53 5.29
C GLU A 142 2.27 -11.89 4.01
N SER A 143 2.87 -10.71 4.15
CA SER A 143 3.52 -10.05 3.02
C SER A 143 4.76 -10.82 2.60
N ARG A 144 4.90 -11.08 1.31
CA ARG A 144 6.01 -11.80 0.68
C ARG A 144 6.51 -11.09 -0.56
N LEU A 145 6.48 -9.75 -0.53
CA LEU A 145 6.83 -8.92 -1.69
C LEU A 145 8.24 -9.21 -2.19
N ALA A 146 9.21 -9.36 -1.30
CA ALA A 146 10.59 -9.66 -1.68
C ALA A 146 10.77 -11.07 -2.28
N GLU A 147 9.93 -12.03 -1.88
CA GLU A 147 9.95 -13.39 -2.42
C GLU A 147 9.23 -13.49 -3.75
N GLU A 148 8.10 -12.80 -3.90
CA GLU A 148 7.17 -12.94 -5.01
C GLU A 148 7.44 -12.00 -6.18
N TYR A 149 8.09 -10.85 -5.92
CA TYR A 149 8.26 -9.81 -6.94
C TYR A 149 9.72 -9.42 -7.16
N THR A 150 9.96 -8.91 -8.36
CA THR A 150 11.19 -8.20 -8.73
C THR A 150 10.88 -6.71 -8.74
N PRO A 151 11.53 -5.90 -7.87
CA PRO A 151 11.30 -4.46 -7.81
C PRO A 151 12.11 -3.69 -8.85
N GLU A 152 11.53 -2.59 -9.33
CA GLU A 152 12.13 -1.58 -10.18
C GLU A 152 11.79 -0.20 -9.61
N LEU A 153 12.78 0.68 -9.44
CA LEU A 153 12.52 2.05 -9.00
C LEU A 153 11.98 2.87 -10.17
N LEU A 154 10.80 3.47 -10.00
CA LEU A 154 10.25 4.42 -10.97
C LEU A 154 10.66 5.87 -10.69
N GLY A 155 11.02 6.19 -9.45
CA GLY A 155 11.43 7.52 -9.03
C GLY A 155 10.90 7.87 -7.64
N GLU A 156 10.83 9.18 -7.39
CA GLU A 156 10.28 9.76 -6.17
C GLU A 156 9.05 10.60 -6.50
N GLU A 157 8.08 10.61 -5.59
CA GLU A 157 6.85 11.37 -5.75
C GLU A 157 6.44 11.95 -4.39
N LYS A 158 5.91 13.17 -4.40
CA LYS A 158 5.29 13.74 -3.22
C LYS A 158 3.83 13.29 -3.13
N LEU A 159 3.49 12.54 -2.09
CA LEU A 159 2.12 12.06 -1.82
C LEU A 159 1.56 12.74 -0.56
N GLY A 160 0.82 13.82 -0.74
CA GLY A 160 0.37 14.66 0.38
C GLY A 160 1.57 15.26 1.12
N ALA A 161 1.70 14.96 2.40
CA ALA A 161 2.81 15.41 3.25
C ALA A 161 4.07 14.52 3.15
N TYR A 162 3.98 13.36 2.48
CA TYR A 162 5.04 12.36 2.45
C TYR A 162 5.90 12.47 1.19
N ASN A 163 7.20 12.20 1.33
CA ASN A 163 8.09 11.93 0.21
C ASN A 163 8.14 10.42 -0.01
N ALA A 164 7.67 9.96 -1.14
CA ALA A 164 7.53 8.54 -1.43
C ALA A 164 8.53 8.06 -2.48
N LEU A 165 9.12 6.89 -2.24
CA LEU A 165 9.74 6.07 -3.28
C LEU A 165 8.64 5.33 -4.03
N VAL A 166 8.69 5.35 -5.34
CA VAL A 166 7.71 4.67 -6.19
C VAL A 166 8.37 3.48 -6.85
N LEU A 167 7.88 2.30 -6.51
CA LEU A 167 8.39 1.02 -7.02
C LEU A 167 7.37 0.38 -7.95
N ASN A 168 7.86 -0.20 -9.04
CA ASN A 168 7.11 -1.13 -9.87
C ASN A 168 7.56 -2.55 -9.53
N LEU A 169 6.63 -3.38 -9.10
CA LEU A 169 6.88 -4.75 -8.69
C LEU A 169 6.31 -5.68 -9.77
N LYS A 170 7.18 -6.47 -10.40
CA LYS A 170 6.80 -7.49 -11.39
C LYS A 170 6.85 -8.86 -10.74
N GLY A 171 5.76 -9.62 -10.82
CA GLY A 171 5.69 -10.99 -10.32
C GLY A 171 6.78 -11.86 -10.93
N LYS A 172 7.45 -12.67 -10.12
CA LYS A 172 8.48 -13.59 -10.59
C LYS A 172 7.86 -14.70 -11.44
N PRO A 173 8.57 -15.21 -12.44
CA PRO A 173 8.08 -16.29 -13.31
C PRO A 173 7.68 -17.54 -12.51
N GLY A 174 6.62 -18.20 -12.96
CA GLY A 174 6.15 -19.47 -12.38
C GLY A 174 5.27 -19.33 -11.13
N LEU A 175 5.01 -18.10 -10.64
CA LEU A 175 4.10 -17.86 -9.54
C LEU A 175 2.70 -17.49 -10.03
N ASP A 176 1.66 -18.12 -9.46
CA ASP A 176 0.26 -17.73 -9.70
C ASP A 176 -0.12 -16.64 -8.70
N LEU A 177 0.15 -15.39 -9.07
CA LEU A 177 -0.13 -14.22 -8.25
C LEU A 177 -1.49 -13.62 -8.62
N ALA A 178 -2.25 -13.22 -7.60
CA ALA A 178 -3.53 -12.53 -7.81
C ALA A 178 -3.35 -11.20 -8.56
N PHE A 179 -2.19 -10.56 -8.37
CA PHE A 179 -1.80 -9.30 -9.00
C PHE A 179 -0.38 -9.40 -9.55
N PRO A 180 -0.22 -9.78 -10.83
CA PRO A 180 1.11 -9.97 -11.44
C PRO A 180 1.98 -8.71 -11.47
N VAL A 181 1.37 -7.53 -11.41
CA VAL A 181 2.08 -6.24 -11.33
C VAL A 181 1.49 -5.40 -10.21
N VAL A 182 2.37 -4.84 -9.39
CA VAL A 182 2.00 -3.95 -8.28
C VAL A 182 2.85 -2.69 -8.35
N LYS A 183 2.23 -1.52 -8.29
CA LYS A 183 2.92 -0.25 -8.09
C LYS A 183 2.79 0.15 -6.63
N LEU A 184 3.91 0.43 -5.97
CA LEU A 184 3.99 0.63 -4.52
C LEU A 184 4.65 1.96 -4.21
N TRP A 185 4.02 2.75 -3.34
CA TRP A 185 4.56 4.00 -2.79
C TRP A 185 4.96 3.76 -1.35
N LEU A 186 6.25 3.90 -1.07
CA LEU A 186 6.84 3.75 0.26
C LEU A 186 7.27 5.11 0.79
N ASP A 187 6.87 5.44 2.00
CA ASP A 187 7.41 6.60 2.70
C ASP A 187 8.93 6.46 2.89
N LYS A 188 9.70 7.45 2.46
CA LYS A 188 11.17 7.42 2.52
C LYS A 188 11.70 7.33 3.94
N ASP A 189 11.02 7.96 4.89
CA ASP A 189 11.50 8.07 6.27
C ASP A 189 11.17 6.80 7.08
N THR A 190 9.98 6.25 6.88
CA THR A 190 9.48 5.15 7.70
C THR A 190 9.41 3.81 6.96
N THR A 191 9.53 3.79 5.63
CA THR A 191 9.24 2.64 4.76
C THR A 191 7.81 2.09 4.89
N ASN A 192 6.88 2.89 5.44
CA ASN A 192 5.47 2.52 5.46
C ASN A 192 4.89 2.60 4.05
N VAL A 193 4.00 1.66 3.73
CA VAL A 193 3.23 1.71 2.49
C VAL A 193 2.23 2.85 2.58
N LEU A 194 2.27 3.79 1.63
CA LEU A 194 1.34 4.92 1.56
C LEU A 194 0.22 4.66 0.55
N LYS A 195 0.58 4.00 -0.56
CA LYS A 195 -0.34 3.67 -1.65
C LYS A 195 0.11 2.39 -2.34
N ARG A 196 -0.84 1.62 -2.80
CA ARG A 196 -0.61 0.41 -3.60
C ARG A 196 -1.60 0.40 -4.75
N GLN A 197 -1.13 0.12 -5.95
CA GLN A 197 -1.96 -0.13 -7.12
C GLN A 197 -1.69 -1.54 -7.64
N GLU A 198 -2.73 -2.26 -7.97
CA GLU A 198 -2.70 -3.66 -8.35
C GLU A 198 -3.26 -3.84 -9.75
N PHE A 199 -2.48 -4.46 -10.61
CA PHE A 199 -2.77 -4.58 -12.03
C PHE A 199 -2.92 -6.04 -12.45
N ALA A 200 -3.77 -6.27 -13.44
CA ALA A 200 -3.80 -7.51 -14.21
C ALA A 200 -2.56 -7.61 -15.11
N LEU A 201 -2.29 -8.81 -15.62
CA LEU A 201 -1.22 -9.03 -16.59
C LEU A 201 -1.37 -8.19 -17.86
N SER A 202 -2.60 -7.86 -18.26
CA SER A 202 -2.90 -6.95 -19.37
C SER A 202 -2.52 -5.49 -19.13
N GLY A 203 -2.04 -5.13 -17.93
CA GLY A 203 -1.79 -3.74 -17.52
C GLY A 203 -3.04 -3.00 -17.03
N ARG A 204 -4.23 -3.64 -17.00
CA ARG A 204 -5.44 -3.03 -16.48
C ARG A 204 -5.32 -2.85 -14.96
N LEU A 205 -5.51 -1.61 -14.47
CA LEU A 205 -5.61 -1.32 -13.04
C LEU A 205 -6.89 -1.94 -12.48
N LEU A 206 -6.75 -2.72 -11.42
CA LEU A 206 -7.84 -3.47 -10.79
C LEU A 206 -8.27 -2.87 -9.45
N ARG A 207 -7.30 -2.43 -8.65
CA ARG A 207 -7.55 -1.89 -7.31
C ARG A 207 -6.50 -0.85 -6.94
N THR A 208 -6.92 0.20 -6.23
CA THR A 208 -6.03 1.15 -5.55
C THR A 208 -6.29 1.11 -4.06
N SER A 209 -5.24 1.01 -3.26
CA SER A 209 -5.29 1.06 -1.81
C SER A 209 -4.47 2.24 -1.30
N TYR A 210 -5.01 2.98 -0.32
CA TYR A 210 -4.32 4.06 0.37
C TYR A 210 -4.22 3.76 1.86
N TYR A 211 -3.11 4.17 2.47
CA TYR A 211 -2.80 4.02 3.89
C TYR A 211 -2.42 5.39 4.47
N PRO A 212 -3.39 6.31 4.60
CA PRO A 212 -3.10 7.72 4.91
C PRO A 212 -2.65 7.95 6.34
N LYS A 213 -2.94 7.02 7.26
CA LYS A 213 -2.60 7.15 8.67
C LYS A 213 -1.96 5.88 9.20
N TRP A 214 -0.75 6.05 9.75
CA TRP A 214 -0.03 5.02 10.46
C TRP A 214 0.11 5.40 11.92
N LYS A 215 0.02 4.40 12.79
CA LYS A 215 0.29 4.54 14.23
C LYS A 215 1.30 3.52 14.69
N LYS A 216 1.89 3.81 15.85
CA LYS A 216 2.75 2.90 16.57
C LYS A 216 2.06 2.44 17.85
N ILE A 217 2.32 1.19 18.23
CA ILE A 217 2.00 0.64 19.54
C ILE A 217 3.20 -0.13 20.03
N PHE A 218 3.57 0.07 21.30
CA PHE A 218 4.68 -0.65 21.89
C PHE A 218 4.28 -2.10 22.17
N SER A 219 5.11 -3.03 21.74
CA SER A 219 4.94 -4.46 21.99
C SER A 219 5.83 -4.90 23.15
N GLU A 220 5.22 -5.28 24.26
CA GLU A 220 5.94 -5.78 25.44
C GLU A 220 6.71 -7.08 25.14
N SER A 221 6.13 -7.96 24.34
CA SER A 221 6.76 -9.23 23.98
C SER A 221 7.97 -9.07 23.06
N LYS A 222 7.95 -8.04 22.20
CA LYS A 222 9.02 -7.76 21.22
C LYS A 222 9.97 -6.64 21.64
N LYS A 223 9.66 -5.93 22.71
CA LYS A 223 10.42 -4.78 23.23
C LYS A 223 10.69 -3.72 22.16
N THR A 224 9.72 -3.50 21.27
CA THR A 224 9.82 -2.52 20.17
C THR A 224 8.45 -1.98 19.77
N ASP A 225 8.46 -0.83 19.09
CA ASP A 225 7.27 -0.26 18.48
C ASP A 225 6.84 -1.06 17.25
N ILE A 226 5.57 -1.39 17.19
CA ILE A 226 4.92 -2.01 16.04
C ILE A 226 4.12 -0.95 15.29
N TRP A 227 4.40 -0.80 14.00
CA TRP A 227 3.62 0.06 13.12
C TRP A 227 2.39 -0.67 12.61
N TYR A 228 1.26 0.03 12.56
CA TYR A 228 0.05 -0.47 11.92
C TYR A 228 -0.71 0.64 11.19
N PRO A 229 -1.39 0.31 10.08
CA PRO A 229 -2.24 1.28 9.40
C PRO A 229 -3.51 1.50 10.23
N GLN A 230 -3.68 2.73 10.72
CA GLN A 230 -4.90 3.12 11.43
C GLN A 230 -6.08 3.30 10.48
N GLU A 231 -5.78 3.72 9.25
CA GLU A 231 -6.78 3.95 8.21
C GLU A 231 -6.33 3.30 6.91
N ILE A 232 -7.24 2.53 6.29
CA ILE A 232 -7.04 1.88 5.00
C ILE A 232 -8.23 2.21 4.11
N ARG A 233 -7.98 2.59 2.86
CA ARG A 233 -9.01 2.83 1.86
C ARG A 233 -8.74 1.99 0.63
N PHE A 234 -9.72 1.19 0.22
CA PHE A 234 -9.70 0.43 -1.01
C PHE A 234 -10.66 1.03 -2.03
N TYR A 235 -10.22 1.15 -3.26
CA TYR A 235 -11.02 1.58 -4.39
C TYR A 235 -10.99 0.50 -5.46
N ASP A 236 -12.17 0.07 -5.91
CA ASP A 236 -12.31 -0.81 -7.05
C ASP A 236 -12.14 0.03 -8.33
N GLU A 237 -11.13 -0.29 -9.12
CA GLU A 237 -10.83 0.48 -10.34
C GLU A 237 -11.56 -0.10 -11.56
N VAL A 238 -12.22 -1.24 -11.40
CA VAL A 238 -13.06 -1.89 -12.41
C VAL A 238 -14.49 -1.41 -12.27
N GLU A 239 -15.03 -1.53 -11.07
CA GLU A 239 -16.35 -1.03 -10.71
C GLU A 239 -16.16 0.28 -9.92
N LYS A 240 -15.96 1.36 -10.66
CA LYS A 240 -15.79 2.69 -10.07
C LYS A 240 -16.99 3.03 -9.19
N GLU A 241 -16.77 3.79 -8.13
CA GLU A 241 -17.71 4.10 -7.06
C GLU A 241 -17.82 3.01 -5.98
N ASN A 242 -17.27 1.80 -6.19
CA ASN A 242 -17.12 0.83 -5.12
C ASN A 242 -15.86 1.14 -4.30
N SER A 243 -16.04 1.29 -3.01
CA SER A 243 -14.91 1.57 -2.10
C SER A 243 -15.17 0.97 -0.72
N THR A 244 -14.07 0.77 0.02
CA THR A 244 -14.11 0.33 1.41
C THR A 244 -13.17 1.21 2.23
N LEU A 245 -13.68 1.78 3.32
CA LEU A 245 -12.90 2.44 4.35
C LEU A 245 -12.81 1.52 5.55
N ILE A 246 -11.59 1.29 6.06
CA ILE A 246 -11.34 0.57 7.31
C ILE A 246 -10.64 1.52 8.28
N LEU A 247 -11.21 1.68 9.48
CA LEU A 247 -10.60 2.39 10.59
C LEU A 247 -10.33 1.41 11.73
N VAL A 248 -9.05 1.22 12.07
CA VAL A 248 -8.63 0.44 13.24
C VAL A 248 -8.75 1.33 14.47
N ARG A 249 -9.73 1.05 15.32
CA ARG A 249 -10.06 1.88 16.50
C ARG A 249 -9.18 1.57 17.70
N SER A 250 -8.96 0.30 17.95
CA SER A 250 -8.14 -0.19 19.05
C SER A 250 -7.27 -1.36 18.59
N VAL A 251 -6.11 -1.50 19.22
CA VAL A 251 -5.18 -2.60 18.99
C VAL A 251 -4.67 -3.11 20.33
N ASP A 252 -4.67 -4.42 20.49
CA ASP A 252 -4.13 -5.14 21.61
C ASP A 252 -3.15 -6.21 21.11
N LEU A 253 -1.94 -6.25 21.67
CA LEU A 253 -0.85 -7.15 21.29
C LEU A 253 -0.57 -8.23 22.33
N HIS A 254 -1.46 -8.43 23.30
CA HIS A 254 -1.31 -9.52 24.27
C HIS A 254 -1.46 -10.88 23.59
N ALA A 255 -0.81 -11.88 24.17
CA ALA A 255 -0.91 -13.25 23.68
C ALA A 255 -2.36 -13.71 23.64
N LEU A 256 -2.75 -14.30 22.51
CA LEU A 256 -4.08 -14.86 22.31
C LEU A 256 -4.14 -16.32 22.78
N GLU A 257 -5.29 -16.71 23.32
CA GLU A 257 -5.50 -18.09 23.77
C GLU A 257 -5.38 -19.08 22.61
N ALA A 258 -4.84 -20.27 22.90
CA ALA A 258 -4.60 -21.29 21.88
C ALA A 258 -5.88 -21.81 21.21
N ASN A 259 -6.99 -21.88 21.97
CA ASN A 259 -8.30 -22.37 21.50
C ASN A 259 -9.10 -21.36 20.68
N LEU A 260 -8.62 -20.09 20.60
CA LEU A 260 -9.33 -19.01 19.92
C LEU A 260 -9.57 -19.34 18.45
N PHE A 261 -8.56 -19.83 17.74
CA PHE A 261 -8.63 -20.06 16.29
C PHE A 261 -9.30 -21.40 15.94
N THR A 262 -10.50 -21.62 16.42
CA THR A 262 -11.30 -22.83 16.18
C THR A 262 -12.72 -22.50 15.74
N LYS A 263 -13.35 -23.42 15.00
CA LYS A 263 -14.76 -23.31 14.61
C LYS A 263 -15.66 -23.18 15.87
N ALA A 264 -15.41 -24.00 16.87
CA ALA A 264 -16.18 -23.99 18.11
C ALA A 264 -16.11 -22.63 18.84
N TRP A 265 -14.93 -22.01 18.88
CA TRP A 265 -14.79 -20.69 19.49
C TRP A 265 -15.63 -19.65 18.72
N LEU A 266 -15.51 -19.60 17.39
CA LEU A 266 -16.27 -18.64 16.59
C LEU A 266 -17.78 -18.84 16.77
N GLU A 267 -18.28 -20.08 16.70
CA GLU A 267 -19.68 -20.42 16.93
C GLU A 267 -20.17 -19.95 18.31
N SER A 268 -19.33 -20.10 19.35
CA SER A 268 -19.68 -19.65 20.70
C SER A 268 -19.82 -18.14 20.82
N LYS A 269 -19.12 -17.37 19.99
CA LYS A 269 -19.15 -15.90 19.95
C LYS A 269 -20.17 -15.33 18.97
N SER A 270 -20.75 -16.18 18.15
CA SER A 270 -21.74 -15.83 17.11
C SER A 270 -23.19 -15.87 17.59
N ARG A 271 -23.42 -16.19 18.86
CA ARG A 271 -24.75 -16.28 19.48
C ARG A 271 -25.22 -14.96 20.04
#